data_7ce3018734f79c2b4adf1d4ec5e6eb4b
#
_entry.id   7ce3018734f79c2b4adf1d4ec5e6eb4b
#
_cell.length_a   1.000
_cell.length_b   1.000
_cell.length_c   1.000
_cell.angle_alpha   90.00
_cell.angle_beta   90.00
_cell.angle_gamma   90.00
#
_symmetry.space_group_name_H-M   'P 1'
#
loop_
_entity.id
_entity.type
_entity.pdbx_description
1 polymer ?
#
loop_
_entity_poly.entity_id
_entity_poly.type
_entity_poly.pdbx_seq_one_letter_code
_entity_poly.pdbx_strand_id
1 'polypeptide(L)'
;TLLAKAIANECQANFISVKGPELLTMWFGESEANVREVFDKARQSAPCVLFFDELDSIANQRGSSQGDAGGAADRVLNQLLTEMDGMNAKKTVFIIGATNRPDIIDSALLRPGRLDQLIYIPLPDTGSRQQIFKSVLRKSPVAQDVDFDVLTKHTGGFSGADITEI
;
A
#
# COMPACT_ATOMS: atom_id res chain seq x y z
N THR A 1 -0.33 2.61 -4.09
CA THR A 1 1.10 2.39 -4.50
C THR A 1 1.78 3.70 -4.92
N LEU A 2 1.21 4.52 -5.83
CA LEU A 2 1.85 5.75 -6.34
C LEU A 2 2.17 6.77 -5.24
N LEU A 3 1.24 6.99 -4.30
CA LEU A 3 1.43 7.92 -3.18
C LEU A 3 2.62 7.48 -2.29
N ALA A 4 2.71 6.20 -1.98
CA ALA A 4 3.81 5.68 -1.15
C ALA A 4 5.18 5.84 -1.84
N LYS A 5 5.25 5.62 -3.17
CA LYS A 5 6.46 5.90 -3.96
C LYS A 5 6.83 7.38 -3.94
N ALA A 6 5.83 8.27 -4.07
CA ALA A 6 6.06 9.71 -4.01
C ALA A 6 6.61 10.13 -2.65
N ILE A 7 6.05 9.61 -1.55
CA ILE A 7 6.53 9.88 -0.19
C ILE A 7 8.00 9.42 -0.04
N ALA A 8 8.33 8.21 -0.47
CA ALA A 8 9.70 7.70 -0.38
C ALA A 8 10.67 8.57 -1.17
N ASN A 9 10.29 9.02 -2.37
CA ASN A 9 11.11 9.89 -3.19
C ASN A 9 11.33 11.27 -2.54
N GLU A 10 10.28 11.90 -2.03
CA GLU A 10 10.38 13.19 -1.33
C GLU A 10 11.25 13.10 -0.06
N CYS A 11 11.17 11.97 0.66
CA CYS A 11 11.97 11.72 1.85
C CYS A 11 13.39 11.21 1.53
N GLN A 12 13.76 11.04 0.27
CA GLN A 12 15.02 10.44 -0.17
C GLN A 12 15.28 9.07 0.51
N ALA A 13 14.22 8.31 0.72
CA ALA A 13 14.24 6.99 1.35
C ALA A 13 14.16 5.87 0.30
N ASN A 14 14.78 4.74 0.60
CA ASN A 14 14.61 3.53 -0.20
C ASN A 14 13.14 3.08 -0.15
N PHE A 15 12.68 2.41 -1.20
CA PHE A 15 11.30 1.94 -1.30
C PHE A 15 11.27 0.43 -1.57
N ILE A 16 10.66 -0.31 -0.63
CA ILE A 16 10.41 -1.74 -0.78
C ILE A 16 8.90 -1.94 -0.80
N SER A 17 8.39 -2.54 -1.89
CA SER A 17 6.97 -2.85 -2.04
C SER A 17 6.76 -4.36 -2.03
N VAL A 18 5.80 -4.79 -1.23
CA VAL A 18 5.40 -6.19 -1.08
C VAL A 18 3.89 -6.26 -1.24
N LYS A 19 3.40 -7.19 -2.05
CA LYS A 19 1.97 -7.47 -2.13
C LYS A 19 1.60 -8.57 -1.14
N GLY A 20 0.49 -8.39 -0.44
CA GLY A 20 0.00 -9.38 0.52
C GLY A 20 -0.05 -10.81 -0.03
N PRO A 21 -0.64 -11.07 -1.23
CA PRO A 21 -0.67 -12.40 -1.82
C PRO A 21 0.72 -13.02 -2.04
N GLU A 22 1.76 -12.23 -2.32
CA GLU A 22 3.13 -12.73 -2.53
C GLU A 22 3.70 -13.37 -1.27
N LEU A 23 3.29 -12.91 -0.08
CA LEU A 23 3.71 -13.50 1.19
C LEU A 23 3.04 -14.85 1.47
N LEU A 24 1.92 -15.15 0.81
CA LEU A 24 1.16 -16.41 0.98
C LEU A 24 1.56 -17.47 -0.04
N THR A 25 2.06 -17.12 -1.22
CA THR A 25 2.24 -18.01 -2.37
C THR A 25 3.49 -18.86 -2.31
N MET A 26 4.40 -18.62 -1.39
CA MET A 26 5.57 -19.46 -1.23
C MET A 26 5.25 -20.72 -0.40
N TRP A 27 5.79 -21.85 -0.82
CA TRP A 27 5.58 -23.22 -0.32
C TRP A 27 5.44 -23.32 1.21
N PHE A 28 4.59 -24.25 1.65
CA PHE A 28 4.31 -24.52 3.06
C PHE A 28 5.58 -24.50 3.93
N GLY A 29 5.65 -23.56 4.88
CA GLY A 29 6.74 -23.43 5.86
C GLY A 29 7.69 -22.25 5.66
N GLU A 30 7.70 -21.58 4.48
CA GLU A 30 8.62 -20.46 4.19
C GLU A 30 8.01 -19.07 4.36
N SER A 31 6.69 -18.97 4.55
CA SER A 31 5.99 -17.69 4.58
C SER A 31 6.45 -16.75 5.70
N GLU A 32 6.75 -17.30 6.89
CA GLU A 32 7.30 -16.52 8.01
C GLU A 32 8.75 -16.08 7.75
N ALA A 33 9.56 -16.91 7.08
CA ALA A 33 10.92 -16.56 6.71
C ALA A 33 10.95 -15.40 5.71
N ASN A 34 10.02 -15.37 4.76
CA ASN A 34 9.89 -14.27 3.80
C ASN A 34 9.55 -12.96 4.47
N VAL A 35 8.64 -12.96 5.46
CA VAL A 35 8.33 -11.75 6.24
C VAL A 35 9.61 -11.23 6.91
N ARG A 36 10.39 -12.10 7.58
CA ARG A 36 11.66 -11.71 8.21
C ARG A 36 12.64 -11.13 7.19
N GLU A 37 12.80 -11.78 6.04
CA GLU A 37 13.72 -11.34 4.99
C GLU A 37 13.36 -9.94 4.48
N VAL A 38 12.07 -9.66 4.27
CA VAL A 38 11.57 -8.34 3.86
C VAL A 38 11.93 -7.27 4.89
N PHE A 39 11.70 -7.55 6.18
CA PHE A 39 12.04 -6.61 7.25
C PHE A 39 13.55 -6.44 7.41
N ASP A 40 14.33 -7.50 7.24
CA ASP A 40 15.79 -7.41 7.27
C ASP A 40 16.34 -6.57 6.11
N LYS A 41 15.80 -6.74 4.91
CA LYS A 41 16.12 -5.88 3.76
C LYS A 41 15.78 -4.41 4.03
N ALA A 42 14.61 -4.15 4.62
CA ALA A 42 14.21 -2.80 5.00
C ALA A 42 15.17 -2.18 6.03
N ARG A 43 15.56 -2.95 7.05
CA ARG A 43 16.53 -2.52 8.07
C ARG A 43 17.93 -2.24 7.48
N GLN A 44 18.35 -3.03 6.50
CA GLN A 44 19.66 -2.87 5.83
C GLN A 44 19.68 -1.66 4.89
N SER A 45 18.54 -1.33 4.29
CA SER A 45 18.40 -0.22 3.35
C SER A 45 17.84 1.07 4.00
N ALA A 46 17.87 1.18 5.32
CA ALA A 46 17.39 2.38 6.01
C ALA A 46 18.20 3.64 5.60
N PRO A 47 17.55 4.83 5.42
CA PRO A 47 16.13 5.08 5.59
C PRO A 47 15.28 4.42 4.49
N CYS A 48 14.20 3.74 4.88
CA CYS A 48 13.39 2.95 3.96
C CYS A 48 11.89 3.10 4.24
N VAL A 49 11.10 3.15 3.18
CA VAL A 49 9.64 3.00 3.23
C VAL A 49 9.30 1.56 2.81
N LEU A 50 8.78 0.79 3.75
CA LEU A 50 8.27 -0.56 3.52
C LEU A 50 6.77 -0.47 3.28
N PHE A 51 6.34 -0.78 2.06
CA PHE A 51 4.96 -0.65 1.62
C PHE A 51 4.32 -2.02 1.42
N PHE A 52 3.24 -2.29 2.14
CA PHE A 52 2.41 -3.47 1.96
C PHE A 52 1.16 -3.12 1.17
N ASP A 53 1.05 -3.64 -0.04
CA ASP A 53 -0.15 -3.51 -0.88
C ASP A 53 -1.08 -4.70 -0.69
N GLU A 54 -2.39 -4.49 -0.84
CA GLU A 54 -3.41 -5.54 -0.66
C GLU A 54 -3.30 -6.23 0.72
N LEU A 55 -3.13 -5.41 1.78
CA LEU A 55 -2.90 -5.89 3.14
C LEU A 55 -4.03 -6.80 3.65
N ASP A 56 -5.24 -6.61 3.16
CA ASP A 56 -6.42 -7.41 3.47
C ASP A 56 -6.28 -8.89 3.07
N SER A 57 -5.39 -9.23 2.16
CA SER A 57 -5.14 -10.63 1.79
C SER A 57 -4.49 -11.46 2.90
N ILE A 58 -3.70 -10.81 3.78
CA ILE A 58 -2.94 -11.46 4.87
C ILE A 58 -3.41 -11.05 6.27
N ALA A 59 -4.18 -9.99 6.37
CA ALA A 59 -4.51 -9.32 7.64
C ALA A 59 -5.99 -9.43 8.01
N ASN A 60 -6.68 -10.48 7.57
CA ASN A 60 -8.07 -10.72 7.89
C ASN A 60 -8.27 -11.02 9.39
N GLN A 61 -9.40 -10.57 9.90
CA GLN A 61 -9.82 -10.90 11.27
C GLN A 61 -9.84 -12.41 11.48
N ARG A 62 -9.27 -12.85 12.60
CA ARG A 62 -9.15 -14.27 12.98
C ARG A 62 -10.51 -14.96 13.00
N GLY A 63 -10.61 -16.12 12.38
CA GLY A 63 -11.82 -16.95 12.40
C GLY A 63 -12.76 -16.78 11.22
N SER A 64 -12.45 -15.93 10.24
CA SER A 64 -13.28 -15.75 9.03
C SER A 64 -13.04 -16.82 7.95
N SER A 65 -11.94 -17.57 8.03
CA SER A 65 -11.57 -18.59 7.05
C SER A 65 -11.62 -20.00 7.69
N GLN A 66 -12.59 -20.82 7.30
CA GLN A 66 -12.59 -22.26 7.61
C GLN A 66 -11.73 -22.99 6.57
N GLY A 67 -10.54 -23.46 6.98
CA GLY A 67 -9.66 -24.30 6.14
C GLY A 67 -8.16 -24.07 6.37
N ASP A 68 -7.31 -24.93 5.80
CA ASP A 68 -5.83 -24.87 5.88
C ASP A 68 -5.22 -23.55 5.42
N ALA A 69 -5.88 -22.84 4.50
CA ALA A 69 -5.45 -21.52 4.03
C ALA A 69 -5.50 -20.45 5.15
N GLY A 70 -6.43 -20.56 6.11
CA GLY A 70 -6.51 -19.64 7.25
C GLY A 70 -5.29 -19.75 8.18
N GLY A 71 -4.78 -20.95 8.41
CA GLY A 71 -3.60 -21.15 9.24
C GLY A 71 -2.30 -20.55 8.69
N ALA A 72 -2.14 -20.47 7.37
CA ALA A 72 -0.98 -19.84 6.76
C ALA A 72 -1.04 -18.31 6.89
N ALA A 73 -2.18 -17.70 6.62
CA ALA A 73 -2.40 -16.26 6.76
C ALA A 73 -2.21 -15.81 8.23
N ASP A 74 -2.72 -16.57 9.18
CA ASP A 74 -2.55 -16.29 10.61
C ASP A 74 -1.08 -16.33 11.05
N ARG A 75 -0.28 -17.26 10.51
CA ARG A 75 1.16 -17.33 10.80
C ARG A 75 1.90 -16.12 10.22
N VAL A 76 1.61 -15.77 8.96
CA VAL A 76 2.18 -14.57 8.31
C VAL A 76 1.80 -13.31 9.09
N LEU A 77 0.53 -13.16 9.48
CA LEU A 77 0.08 -12.04 10.31
C LEU A 77 0.83 -11.97 11.64
N ASN A 78 0.93 -13.09 12.36
CA ASN A 78 1.64 -13.11 13.64
C ASN A 78 3.13 -12.78 13.50
N GLN A 79 3.79 -13.25 12.43
CA GLN A 79 5.17 -12.89 12.14
C GLN A 79 5.29 -11.41 11.79
N LEU A 80 4.36 -10.86 10.99
CA LEU A 80 4.30 -9.44 10.65
C LEU A 80 4.21 -8.57 11.93
N LEU A 81 3.30 -8.93 12.84
CA LEU A 81 3.14 -8.24 14.13
C LEU A 81 4.44 -8.29 14.95
N THR A 82 5.10 -9.45 14.98
CA THR A 82 6.36 -9.65 15.72
C THR A 82 7.47 -8.77 15.13
N GLU A 83 7.58 -8.70 13.81
CA GLU A 83 8.59 -7.87 13.15
C GLU A 83 8.35 -6.37 13.35
N MET A 84 7.07 -5.94 13.32
CA MET A 84 6.70 -4.56 13.63
C MET A 84 7.08 -4.18 15.05
N ASP A 85 6.77 -5.03 16.03
CA ASP A 85 7.11 -4.79 17.44
C ASP A 85 8.63 -4.82 17.68
N GLY A 86 9.36 -5.60 16.89
CA GLY A 86 10.83 -5.70 16.93
C GLY A 86 11.56 -4.54 16.26
N MET A 87 10.85 -3.61 15.62
CA MET A 87 11.49 -2.47 14.98
C MET A 87 11.91 -1.42 16.00
N ASN A 88 13.21 -1.40 16.28
CA ASN A 88 13.79 -0.37 17.15
C ASN A 88 13.73 1.01 16.49
N ALA A 89 13.38 2.03 17.28
CA ALA A 89 13.36 3.45 16.88
C ALA A 89 14.69 4.00 16.31
N LYS A 90 15.77 3.23 16.40
CA LYS A 90 17.10 3.61 15.89
C LYS A 90 17.29 3.42 14.39
N LYS A 91 16.43 2.64 13.71
CA LYS A 91 16.49 2.47 12.25
C LYS A 91 15.26 3.14 11.63
N THR A 92 15.50 4.08 10.72
CA THR A 92 14.46 4.86 10.06
C THR A 92 13.78 4.00 8.98
N VAL A 93 12.87 3.13 9.41
CA VAL A 93 12.00 2.35 8.53
C VAL A 93 10.57 2.77 8.80
N PHE A 94 9.88 3.26 7.77
CA PHE A 94 8.47 3.63 7.82
C PHE A 94 7.65 2.53 7.16
N ILE A 95 6.60 2.07 7.85
CA ILE A 95 5.67 1.08 7.31
C ILE A 95 4.42 1.78 6.82
N ILE A 96 4.00 1.46 5.61
CA ILE A 96 2.75 1.91 5.02
C ILE A 96 1.97 0.69 4.54
N GLY A 97 0.74 0.51 5.01
CA GLY A 97 -0.18 -0.49 4.52
C GLY A 97 -1.25 0.14 3.63
N ALA A 98 -1.66 -0.56 2.57
CA ALA A 98 -2.79 -0.16 1.74
C ALA A 98 -3.82 -1.29 1.65
N THR A 99 -5.09 -0.93 1.73
CA THR A 99 -6.22 -1.86 1.57
C THR A 99 -7.43 -1.15 1.00
N ASN A 100 -8.23 -1.87 0.24
CA ASN A 100 -9.56 -1.46 -0.21
C ASN A 100 -10.67 -1.90 0.78
N ARG A 101 -10.31 -2.70 1.79
CA ARG A 101 -11.25 -3.31 2.75
C ARG A 101 -10.80 -3.08 4.20
N PRO A 102 -10.89 -1.84 4.69
CA PRO A 102 -10.43 -1.52 6.05
C PRO A 102 -11.25 -2.22 7.15
N ASP A 103 -12.48 -2.62 6.84
CA ASP A 103 -13.42 -3.29 7.74
C ASP A 103 -12.98 -4.69 8.16
N ILE A 104 -12.16 -5.37 7.36
CA ILE A 104 -11.73 -6.75 7.64
C ILE A 104 -10.31 -6.84 8.22
N ILE A 105 -9.60 -5.72 8.33
CA ILE A 105 -8.24 -5.68 8.88
C ILE A 105 -8.27 -6.06 10.37
N ASP A 106 -7.36 -6.95 10.77
CA ASP A 106 -7.19 -7.34 12.17
C ASP A 106 -6.80 -6.12 13.02
N SER A 107 -7.56 -5.89 14.09
CA SER A 107 -7.36 -4.75 15.00
C SER A 107 -5.97 -4.73 15.66
N ALA A 108 -5.27 -5.86 15.73
CA ALA A 108 -3.92 -5.94 16.27
C ALA A 108 -2.91 -5.14 15.42
N LEU A 109 -3.14 -5.00 14.10
CA LEU A 109 -2.31 -4.16 13.24
C LEU A 109 -2.51 -2.66 13.49
N LEU A 110 -3.69 -2.27 13.93
CA LEU A 110 -4.07 -0.86 14.12
C LEU A 110 -3.70 -0.32 15.51
N ARG A 111 -2.98 -1.10 16.33
CA ARG A 111 -2.54 -0.68 17.66
C ARG A 111 -1.43 0.37 17.57
N PRO A 112 -1.33 1.27 18.59
CA PRO A 112 -0.24 2.23 18.68
C PRO A 112 1.14 1.58 18.52
N GLY A 113 2.00 2.22 17.73
CA GLY A 113 3.33 1.71 17.40
C GLY A 113 3.40 0.76 16.21
N ARG A 114 2.26 0.49 15.53
CA ARG A 114 2.15 -0.30 14.30
C ARG A 114 1.56 0.57 13.18
N LEU A 115 0.41 0.20 12.61
CA LEU A 115 -0.32 1.00 11.61
C LEU A 115 -1.40 1.85 12.31
N ASP A 116 -1.00 2.73 13.18
CA ASP A 116 -1.90 3.52 14.03
C ASP A 116 -2.47 4.77 13.35
N GLN A 117 -1.90 5.19 12.22
CA GLN A 117 -2.37 6.33 11.44
C GLN A 117 -3.22 5.87 10.27
N LEU A 118 -4.53 6.05 10.38
CA LEU A 118 -5.48 5.69 9.34
C LEU A 118 -5.76 6.90 8.44
N ILE A 119 -5.42 6.78 7.16
CA ILE A 119 -5.60 7.84 6.17
C ILE A 119 -6.58 7.35 5.10
N TYR A 120 -7.73 8.00 5.02
CA TYR A 120 -8.69 7.74 3.95
C TYR A 120 -8.29 8.50 2.68
N ILE A 121 -8.20 7.78 1.57
CA ILE A 121 -7.93 8.33 0.24
C ILE A 121 -9.25 8.32 -0.56
N PRO A 122 -9.95 9.46 -0.70
CA PRO A 122 -11.18 9.54 -1.48
C PRO A 122 -10.90 9.48 -3.00
N LEU A 123 -11.97 9.31 -3.78
CA LEU A 123 -11.92 9.60 -5.21
C LEU A 123 -11.55 11.07 -5.43
N PRO A 124 -10.84 11.40 -6.54
CA PRO A 124 -10.40 12.75 -6.80
C PRO A 124 -11.58 13.70 -7.03
N ASP A 125 -11.54 14.85 -6.38
CA ASP A 125 -12.46 15.94 -6.63
C ASP A 125 -12.21 16.59 -8.00
N THR A 126 -13.04 17.58 -8.37
CA THR A 126 -12.94 18.25 -9.68
C THR A 126 -11.55 18.85 -9.92
N GLY A 127 -10.98 19.54 -8.93
CA GLY A 127 -9.67 20.15 -9.04
C GLY A 127 -8.55 19.10 -9.17
N SER A 128 -8.64 18.04 -8.37
CA SER A 128 -7.70 16.92 -8.41
C SER A 128 -7.75 16.20 -9.76
N ARG A 129 -8.92 15.96 -10.35
CA ARG A 129 -9.04 15.34 -11.68
C ARG A 129 -8.35 16.19 -12.75
N GLN A 130 -8.53 17.51 -12.72
CA GLN A 130 -7.83 18.41 -13.64
C GLN A 130 -6.32 18.30 -13.52
N GLN A 131 -5.80 18.22 -12.29
CA GLN A 131 -4.36 18.04 -12.06
C GLN A 131 -3.86 16.68 -12.56
N ILE A 132 -4.67 15.61 -12.41
CA ILE A 132 -4.34 14.28 -12.92
C ILE A 132 -4.23 14.34 -14.45
N PHE A 133 -5.21 14.93 -15.17
CA PHE A 133 -5.14 15.10 -16.61
C PHE A 133 -3.86 15.84 -17.03
N LYS A 134 -3.54 16.96 -16.41
CA LYS A 134 -2.33 17.74 -16.69
C LYS A 134 -1.05 16.91 -16.45
N SER A 135 -1.05 16.09 -15.41
CA SER A 135 0.10 15.24 -15.06
C SER A 135 0.30 14.10 -16.05
N VAL A 136 -0.78 13.40 -16.40
CA VAL A 136 -0.75 12.25 -17.31
C VAL A 136 -0.37 12.69 -18.72
N LEU A 137 -0.97 13.77 -19.19
CA LEU A 137 -0.76 14.29 -20.56
C LEU A 137 0.51 15.12 -20.71
N ARG A 138 1.27 15.35 -19.63
CA ARG A 138 2.49 16.20 -19.67
C ARG A 138 3.52 15.77 -20.72
N LYS A 139 3.58 14.48 -21.04
CA LYS A 139 4.52 13.90 -22.01
C LYS A 139 3.88 13.54 -23.34
N SER A 140 2.59 13.78 -23.50
CA SER A 140 1.82 13.46 -24.69
C SER A 140 1.59 14.73 -25.54
N PRO A 141 1.62 14.65 -26.86
CA PRO A 141 1.21 15.76 -27.71
C PRO A 141 -0.30 15.98 -27.56
N VAL A 142 -0.69 17.10 -26.99
CA VAL A 142 -2.10 17.46 -26.79
C VAL A 142 -2.43 18.61 -27.78
N ALA A 143 -3.54 18.47 -28.52
CA ALA A 143 -4.00 19.50 -29.41
C ALA A 143 -4.41 20.76 -28.62
N GLN A 144 -4.27 21.94 -29.25
CA GLN A 144 -4.49 23.22 -28.57
C GLN A 144 -5.97 23.50 -28.22
N ASP A 145 -6.88 22.78 -28.86
CA ASP A 145 -8.33 22.87 -28.67
C ASP A 145 -8.86 21.96 -27.57
N VAL A 146 -8.00 21.18 -26.89
CA VAL A 146 -8.39 20.31 -25.77
C VAL A 146 -8.66 21.17 -24.53
N ASP A 147 -9.93 21.20 -24.11
CA ASP A 147 -10.36 21.91 -22.91
C ASP A 147 -10.40 20.94 -21.70
N PHE A 148 -9.45 21.14 -20.77
CA PHE A 148 -9.37 20.35 -19.53
C PHE A 148 -10.55 20.57 -18.61
N ASP A 149 -11.24 21.70 -18.65
CA ASP A 149 -12.41 21.96 -17.82
C ASP A 149 -13.59 21.14 -18.31
N VAL A 150 -13.75 20.99 -19.60
CA VAL A 150 -14.76 20.12 -20.21
C VAL A 150 -14.50 18.66 -19.85
N LEU A 151 -13.26 18.18 -20.03
CA LEU A 151 -12.88 16.81 -19.65
C LEU A 151 -13.16 16.53 -18.18
N THR A 152 -12.82 17.48 -17.31
CA THR A 152 -13.03 17.34 -15.86
C THR A 152 -14.51 17.28 -15.49
N LYS A 153 -15.39 18.03 -16.19
CA LYS A 153 -16.83 17.97 -15.97
C LYS A 153 -17.43 16.62 -16.34
N HIS A 154 -16.96 16.00 -17.41
CA HIS A 154 -17.49 14.73 -17.90
C HIS A 154 -16.94 13.50 -17.18
N THR A 155 -15.90 13.64 -16.35
CA THR A 155 -15.27 12.55 -15.60
C THR A 155 -15.64 12.53 -14.11
N GLY A 156 -16.84 12.97 -13.77
CA GLY A 156 -17.35 12.88 -12.40
C GLY A 156 -17.37 11.44 -11.89
N GLY A 157 -16.74 11.19 -10.71
CA GLY A 157 -16.67 9.85 -10.12
C GLY A 157 -15.55 8.96 -10.65
N PHE A 158 -14.72 9.43 -11.57
CA PHE A 158 -13.56 8.67 -12.09
C PHE A 158 -12.43 8.63 -11.08
N SER A 159 -11.77 7.47 -10.97
CA SER A 159 -10.52 7.32 -10.25
C SER A 159 -9.34 7.86 -11.06
N GLY A 160 -8.17 7.96 -10.41
CA GLY A 160 -6.95 8.32 -11.13
C GLY A 160 -6.55 7.32 -12.22
N ALA A 161 -6.86 6.04 -12.04
CA ALA A 161 -6.63 5.00 -13.04
C ALA A 161 -7.53 5.21 -14.26
N ASP A 162 -8.84 5.43 -14.04
CA ASP A 162 -9.79 5.67 -15.13
C ASP A 162 -9.38 6.88 -15.98
N ILE A 163 -8.90 7.95 -15.34
CA ILE A 163 -8.41 9.14 -16.06
C ILE A 163 -7.13 8.87 -16.87
N THR A 164 -6.34 7.90 -16.44
CA THR A 164 -5.09 7.55 -17.13
C THR A 164 -5.34 6.73 -18.39
N GLU A 165 -6.46 6.03 -18.45
CA GLU A 165 -6.84 5.17 -19.58
C GLU A 165 -7.63 5.89 -20.69
N ILE A 166 -8.06 7.14 -20.47
CA ILE A 166 -8.69 8.01 -21.47
C ILE A 166 -7.63 8.63 -22.39
#